data_567e8000c032b3cc22de5b634f7f2367
#
_entry.id   567e8000c032b3cc22de5b634f7f2367
#
_cell.length_a   1.000
_cell.length_b   1.000
_cell.length_c   1.000
_cell.angle_alpha   90.00
_cell.angle_beta   90.00
_cell.angle_gamma   90.00
#
_symmetry.space_group_name_H-M   'P 1'
#
loop_
_entity.id
_entity.type
_entity.pdbx_description
1 polymer ?
#
loop_
_entity_poly.entity_id
_entity_poly.type
_entity_poly.pdbx_seq_one_letter_code
_entity_poly.pdbx_strand_id
1 'polypeptide(L)'
;MQIRNTYLVFPFFTFVILFSLFIPFSQSFAGSESQSASDPSLILSPDKQFNYAQDLFSAKDYLTAANEYKRFIYFFPKDKRVELAMYRIGMSHYLSGHYQEAVSAFEKLTKQYFETEYSIKSYYKISEAYINLKAFDQALIDLNNLVIVTHDDDVRDEAYYRIGWIYIEIASWDEARRYFNKISTKNSYKYKLERLAAELDKEKVIPKKDPKLAGVLSIVPGAGYLYCERYQDALISFLLNGGLIYAAYESFDKDHYGLGGLLTFVGFGFYAGNIYGAVTSAHKFNRKETDKFIYKLEKNTRVNLSADLKNKGVLLSFRFSF
;
A
#
# COMPACT_ATOMS: atom_id res chain seq x y z
N MET A 1 28.33 47.46 1.31
CA MET A 1 27.60 48.38 0.44
C MET A 1 26.13 47.97 0.41
N GLN A 2 25.38 48.66 1.23
CA GLN A 2 23.96 49.11 1.28
C GLN A 2 22.96 48.25 0.46
N ILE A 3 22.17 47.56 1.17
CA ILE A 3 20.72 47.58 1.62
C ILE A 3 19.83 48.53 0.83
N ARG A 4 18.74 48.00 0.30
CA ARG A 4 17.48 48.77 0.19
C ARG A 4 16.25 47.85 0.32
N ASN A 5 15.58 48.02 1.50
CA ASN A 5 14.19 47.66 1.77
C ASN A 5 13.24 48.55 0.96
N THR A 6 12.16 47.96 0.46
CA THR A 6 10.98 48.71 0.02
C THR A 6 9.73 48.10 0.62
N TYR A 7 9.18 48.80 1.60
CA TYR A 7 7.83 48.54 2.13
C TYR A 7 6.80 49.18 1.21
N LEU A 8 5.72 48.45 0.89
CA LEU A 8 4.54 49.02 0.22
C LEU A 8 3.41 49.08 1.20
N VAL A 9 2.88 50.30 1.36
CA VAL A 9 1.86 50.75 2.28
C VAL A 9 0.48 50.51 1.70
N PHE A 10 -0.46 50.00 2.51
CA PHE A 10 -1.87 49.88 2.24
C PHE A 10 -2.60 51.21 2.41
N PRO A 11 -3.61 51.55 1.58
CA PRO A 11 -4.52 52.63 1.88
C PRO A 11 -5.81 52.16 2.57
N PHE A 12 -6.20 52.97 3.53
CA PHE A 12 -7.41 52.95 4.33
C PHE A 12 -8.69 52.98 3.49
N PHE A 13 -9.67 52.19 3.88
CA PHE A 13 -11.03 52.26 3.40
C PHE A 13 -11.92 53.07 4.36
N THR A 14 -12.61 54.03 3.78
CA THR A 14 -13.55 54.95 4.40
C THR A 14 -14.87 54.28 4.77
N PHE A 15 -15.28 54.57 5.99
CA PHE A 15 -16.57 54.20 6.57
C PHE A 15 -17.66 55.14 6.10
N VAL A 16 -18.71 54.63 5.45
CA VAL A 16 -19.94 55.37 5.12
C VAL A 16 -21.04 54.90 6.06
N ILE A 17 -21.47 55.79 6.96
CA ILE A 17 -22.63 55.62 7.82
C ILE A 17 -23.86 56.14 7.07
N LEU A 18 -24.83 55.24 6.81
CA LEU A 18 -26.15 55.61 6.35
C LEU A 18 -27.16 55.48 7.50
N PHE A 19 -27.64 56.62 7.92
CA PHE A 19 -28.73 56.81 8.87
C PHE A 19 -30.05 56.69 8.09
N SER A 20 -30.91 55.73 8.40
CA SER A 20 -32.26 55.69 7.88
C SER A 20 -33.30 55.50 8.95
N LEU A 21 -33.99 56.59 9.14
CA LEU A 21 -35.33 56.90 9.67
C LEU A 21 -36.20 55.71 10.15
N PHE A 22 -36.49 55.79 11.44
CA PHE A 22 -37.55 55.05 12.10
C PHE A 22 -38.92 55.64 11.71
N ILE A 23 -39.80 54.82 11.16
CA ILE A 23 -41.24 55.09 11.08
C ILE A 23 -41.93 53.97 11.88
N PRO A 24 -42.68 54.28 12.91
CA PRO A 24 -43.48 53.28 13.61
C PRO A 24 -44.78 53.07 12.83
N PHE A 25 -44.94 51.93 12.21
CA PHE A 25 -46.22 51.47 11.65
C PHE A 25 -46.87 50.51 12.63
N SER A 26 -47.79 51.04 13.45
CA SER A 26 -48.65 50.24 14.31
C SER A 26 -49.79 49.67 13.51
N GLN A 27 -49.77 48.40 13.16
CA GLN A 27 -50.92 47.64 12.74
C GLN A 27 -51.32 46.66 13.80
N SER A 28 -52.49 46.88 14.35
CA SER A 28 -53.26 45.95 15.15
C SER A 28 -53.63 44.76 14.25
N PHE A 29 -53.11 43.59 14.57
CA PHE A 29 -53.63 42.35 14.00
C PHE A 29 -54.44 41.60 15.07
N ALA A 30 -55.73 41.51 14.80
CA ALA A 30 -56.65 40.62 15.51
C ALA A 30 -56.20 39.16 15.39
N GLY A 31 -56.50 38.41 16.41
CA GLY A 31 -56.10 37.02 16.57
C GLY A 31 -56.40 36.14 15.36
N SER A 32 -55.42 35.43 14.93
CA SER A 32 -55.53 34.20 14.17
C SER A 32 -54.91 33.08 15.04
N GLU A 33 -55.70 32.05 15.21
CA GLU A 33 -55.34 30.80 15.90
C GLU A 33 -53.93 30.40 15.58
N SER A 34 -53.13 30.18 16.62
CA SER A 34 -51.82 29.54 16.52
C SER A 34 -52.01 28.10 16.02
N GLN A 35 -52.04 27.89 14.71
CA GLN A 35 -51.61 26.63 14.19
C GLN A 35 -50.15 26.46 14.66
N SER A 36 -49.92 25.61 15.63
CA SER A 36 -48.61 25.11 15.94
C SER A 36 -48.05 24.50 14.67
N ALA A 37 -47.21 25.28 13.97
CA ALA A 37 -46.37 24.72 12.95
C ALA A 37 -45.54 23.65 13.68
N SER A 38 -45.95 22.41 13.53
CA SER A 38 -45.13 21.28 13.94
C SER A 38 -43.83 21.47 13.15
N ASP A 39 -42.80 21.88 13.87
CA ASP A 39 -41.45 21.93 13.35
C ASP A 39 -41.23 20.58 12.64
N PRO A 40 -40.94 20.53 11.34
CA PRO A 40 -40.79 19.27 10.65
C PRO A 40 -39.56 18.57 11.25
N SER A 41 -39.78 17.90 12.38
CA SER A 41 -38.75 17.08 12.98
C SER A 41 -38.36 16.02 11.94
N LEU A 42 -37.16 16.14 11.40
CA LEU A 42 -36.62 15.13 10.51
C LEU A 42 -36.49 13.83 11.29
N ILE A 43 -37.46 12.94 11.15
CA ILE A 43 -37.39 11.61 11.76
C ILE A 43 -36.37 10.81 10.99
N LEU A 44 -35.15 10.75 11.54
CA LEU A 44 -34.09 9.90 11.04
C LEU A 44 -34.42 8.44 11.42
N SER A 45 -34.71 7.59 10.43
CA SER A 45 -34.93 6.16 10.65
C SER A 45 -33.64 5.36 10.45
N PRO A 46 -33.43 4.26 11.20
CA PRO A 46 -32.28 3.38 11.02
C PRO A 46 -32.12 2.90 9.58
N ASP A 47 -33.23 2.56 8.92
CA ASP A 47 -33.20 2.03 7.55
C ASP A 47 -32.81 3.12 6.55
N LYS A 48 -33.35 4.32 6.65
CA LYS A 48 -32.99 5.42 5.74
C LYS A 48 -31.52 5.79 5.89
N GLN A 49 -31.03 5.90 7.12
CA GLN A 49 -29.63 6.24 7.38
C GLN A 49 -28.67 5.16 6.88
N PHE A 50 -28.98 3.89 7.15
CA PHE A 50 -28.16 2.78 6.68
C PHE A 50 -28.15 2.67 5.15
N ASN A 51 -29.34 2.77 4.52
CA ASN A 51 -29.46 2.67 3.06
C ASN A 51 -28.72 3.84 2.38
N TYR A 52 -28.82 5.05 2.89
CA TYR A 52 -28.05 6.18 2.36
C TYR A 52 -26.54 5.93 2.39
N ALA A 53 -26.00 5.43 3.50
CA ALA A 53 -24.60 5.04 3.57
C ALA A 53 -24.25 3.91 2.59
N GLN A 54 -25.17 2.95 2.38
CA GLN A 54 -24.99 1.85 1.43
C GLN A 54 -25.01 2.34 -0.03
N ASP A 55 -25.86 3.30 -0.35
CA ASP A 55 -25.93 3.91 -1.70
C ASP A 55 -24.65 4.65 -2.03
N LEU A 56 -24.12 5.44 -1.10
CA LEU A 56 -22.82 6.11 -1.24
C LEU A 56 -21.69 5.11 -1.45
N PHE A 57 -21.67 4.01 -0.65
CA PHE A 57 -20.70 2.95 -0.81
C PHE A 57 -20.77 2.30 -2.20
N SER A 58 -21.99 2.05 -2.70
CA SER A 58 -22.24 1.47 -4.02
C SER A 58 -21.86 2.42 -5.16
N ALA A 59 -22.04 3.73 -4.95
CA ALA A 59 -21.58 4.79 -5.83
C ALA A 59 -20.07 5.03 -5.79
N LYS A 60 -19.32 4.26 -4.94
CA LYS A 60 -17.88 4.39 -4.70
C LYS A 60 -17.45 5.69 -4.03
N ASP A 61 -18.39 6.45 -3.46
CA ASP A 61 -18.06 7.57 -2.57
C ASP A 61 -17.74 7.04 -1.17
N TYR A 62 -16.59 6.39 -1.09
CA TYR A 62 -16.22 5.61 0.09
C TYR A 62 -16.01 6.46 1.34
N LEU A 63 -15.41 7.64 1.22
CA LEU A 63 -15.12 8.46 2.40
C LEU A 63 -16.40 9.06 2.99
N THR A 64 -17.33 9.48 2.15
CA THR A 64 -18.65 9.93 2.61
C THR A 64 -19.44 8.76 3.20
N ALA A 65 -19.43 7.59 2.54
CA ALA A 65 -20.05 6.38 3.05
C ALA A 65 -19.54 6.00 4.46
N ALA A 66 -18.22 6.06 4.68
CA ALA A 66 -17.64 5.79 6.00
C ALA A 66 -18.19 6.72 7.09
N ASN A 67 -18.35 8.01 6.78
CA ASN A 67 -18.91 8.98 7.71
C ASN A 67 -20.38 8.74 7.99
N GLU A 68 -21.16 8.35 6.98
CA GLU A 68 -22.58 8.05 7.15
C GLU A 68 -22.81 6.73 7.91
N TYR A 69 -21.93 5.72 7.74
CA TYR A 69 -21.94 4.54 8.60
C TYR A 69 -21.56 4.87 10.05
N LYS A 70 -20.59 5.78 10.30
CA LYS A 70 -20.28 6.27 11.65
C LYS A 70 -21.49 6.98 12.28
N ARG A 71 -22.19 7.81 11.50
CA ARG A 71 -23.42 8.48 11.91
C ARG A 71 -24.51 7.46 12.26
N PHE A 72 -24.69 6.43 11.43
CA PHE A 72 -25.62 5.33 11.70
C PHE A 72 -25.32 4.65 13.04
N ILE A 73 -24.07 4.27 13.31
CA ILE A 73 -23.67 3.65 14.57
C ILE A 73 -23.92 4.58 15.77
N TYR A 74 -23.67 5.87 15.61
CA TYR A 74 -23.87 6.86 16.68
C TYR A 74 -25.34 6.98 17.08
N PHE A 75 -26.25 7.09 16.11
CA PHE A 75 -27.68 7.25 16.40
C PHE A 75 -28.39 5.93 16.73
N PHE A 76 -27.90 4.82 16.19
CA PHE A 76 -28.54 3.50 16.33
C PHE A 76 -27.55 2.43 16.86
N PRO A 77 -26.95 2.62 18.03
CA PRO A 77 -25.88 1.74 18.53
C PRO A 77 -26.34 0.31 18.87
N LYS A 78 -27.67 0.07 18.96
CA LYS A 78 -28.26 -1.23 19.24
C LYS A 78 -28.86 -1.90 17.99
N ASP A 79 -28.74 -1.30 16.82
CA ASP A 79 -29.23 -1.90 15.58
C ASP A 79 -28.37 -3.13 15.22
N LYS A 80 -29.01 -4.20 14.77
CA LYS A 80 -28.34 -5.45 14.36
C LYS A 80 -27.31 -5.29 13.26
N ARG A 81 -27.34 -4.19 12.51
CA ARG A 81 -26.40 -3.87 11.40
C ARG A 81 -25.15 -3.12 11.86
N VAL A 82 -25.00 -2.83 13.15
CA VAL A 82 -23.84 -2.08 13.67
C VAL A 82 -22.54 -2.78 13.31
N GLU A 83 -22.44 -4.08 13.47
CA GLU A 83 -21.26 -4.85 13.08
C GLU A 83 -20.96 -4.73 11.59
N LEU A 84 -21.96 -4.89 10.72
CA LEU A 84 -21.84 -4.69 9.28
C LEU A 84 -21.42 -3.25 8.95
N ALA A 85 -21.99 -2.25 9.64
CA ALA A 85 -21.61 -0.85 9.44
C ALA A 85 -20.14 -0.60 9.81
N MET A 86 -19.66 -1.19 10.91
CA MET A 86 -18.24 -1.13 11.29
C MET A 86 -17.33 -1.76 10.22
N TYR A 87 -17.72 -2.93 9.71
CA TYR A 87 -17.00 -3.57 8.61
C TYR A 87 -16.99 -2.70 7.34
N ARG A 88 -18.13 -2.07 7.00
CA ARG A 88 -18.23 -1.15 5.85
C ARG A 88 -17.38 0.10 6.01
N ILE A 89 -17.20 0.64 7.22
CA ILE A 89 -16.25 1.73 7.50
C ILE A 89 -14.83 1.29 7.14
N GLY A 90 -14.40 0.12 7.63
CA GLY A 90 -13.08 -0.43 7.29
C GLY A 90 -12.91 -0.65 5.79
N MET A 91 -13.91 -1.23 5.12
CA MET A 91 -13.91 -1.44 3.68
C MET A 91 -13.88 -0.13 2.88
N SER A 92 -14.58 0.90 3.35
CA SER A 92 -14.55 2.23 2.73
C SER A 92 -13.15 2.83 2.73
N HIS A 93 -12.46 2.80 3.87
CA HIS A 93 -11.07 3.25 3.95
C HIS A 93 -10.14 2.37 3.11
N TYR A 94 -10.33 1.05 3.12
CA TYR A 94 -9.52 0.12 2.31
C TYR A 94 -9.65 0.39 0.81
N LEU A 95 -10.89 0.53 0.31
CA LEU A 95 -11.17 0.74 -1.12
C LEU A 95 -10.78 2.14 -1.61
N SER A 96 -10.70 3.13 -0.71
CA SER A 96 -10.17 4.45 -1.01
C SER A 96 -8.64 4.55 -0.87
N GLY A 97 -7.94 3.45 -0.57
CA GLY A 97 -6.49 3.41 -0.43
C GLY A 97 -5.95 3.93 0.92
N HIS A 98 -6.83 4.28 1.86
CA HIS A 98 -6.47 4.73 3.21
C HIS A 98 -6.24 3.52 4.12
N TYR A 99 -5.15 2.79 3.86
CA TYR A 99 -4.93 1.47 4.49
C TYR A 99 -4.71 1.54 6.00
N GLN A 100 -4.08 2.61 6.52
CA GLN A 100 -3.85 2.76 7.96
C GLN A 100 -5.17 2.99 8.72
N GLU A 101 -6.06 3.81 8.16
CA GLU A 101 -7.41 4.06 8.69
C GLU A 101 -8.28 2.81 8.57
N ALA A 102 -8.11 2.02 7.50
CA ALA A 102 -8.79 0.75 7.33
C ALA A 102 -8.38 -0.23 8.43
N VAL A 103 -7.08 -0.39 8.71
CA VAL A 103 -6.57 -1.21 9.81
C VAL A 103 -7.20 -0.80 11.13
N SER A 104 -7.14 0.50 11.47
CA SER A 104 -7.71 1.01 12.72
C SER A 104 -9.22 0.73 12.86
N ALA A 105 -9.98 0.86 11.76
CA ALA A 105 -11.41 0.58 11.74
C ALA A 105 -11.71 -0.92 11.92
N PHE A 106 -10.97 -1.79 11.25
CA PHE A 106 -11.11 -3.24 11.37
C PHE A 106 -10.68 -3.76 12.75
N GLU A 107 -9.57 -3.25 13.31
CA GLU A 107 -9.14 -3.59 14.67
C GLU A 107 -10.20 -3.24 15.72
N LYS A 108 -10.87 -2.08 15.57
CA LYS A 108 -11.98 -1.72 16.46
C LYS A 108 -13.11 -2.76 16.39
N LEU A 109 -13.41 -3.28 15.19
CA LEU A 109 -14.41 -4.31 15.01
C LEU A 109 -13.96 -5.63 15.66
N THR A 110 -12.75 -6.11 15.40
CA THR A 110 -12.23 -7.37 15.93
C THR A 110 -12.11 -7.38 17.45
N LYS A 111 -11.86 -6.21 18.06
CA LYS A 111 -11.85 -6.04 19.54
C LYS A 111 -13.24 -6.09 20.15
N GLN A 112 -14.28 -5.68 19.41
CA GLN A 112 -15.65 -5.62 19.90
C GLN A 112 -16.45 -6.90 19.63
N TYR A 113 -16.17 -7.57 18.52
CA TYR A 113 -16.87 -8.78 18.06
C TYR A 113 -15.86 -9.92 17.89
N PHE A 114 -16.11 -11.02 18.57
CA PHE A 114 -15.22 -12.18 18.56
C PHE A 114 -15.80 -13.30 17.69
N GLU A 115 -14.96 -13.88 16.81
CA GLU A 115 -15.31 -15.02 15.93
C GLU A 115 -16.59 -14.85 15.08
N THR A 116 -17.05 -13.63 14.87
CA THR A 116 -18.13 -13.38 13.93
C THR A 116 -17.63 -13.38 12.49
N GLU A 117 -18.55 -13.54 11.54
CA GLU A 117 -18.20 -13.50 10.11
C GLU A 117 -17.44 -12.22 9.72
N TYR A 118 -17.91 -11.06 10.21
CA TYR A 118 -17.25 -9.77 9.89
C TYR A 118 -15.95 -9.57 10.66
N SER A 119 -15.83 -10.11 11.86
CA SER A 119 -14.58 -10.10 12.61
C SER A 119 -13.50 -10.90 11.88
N ILE A 120 -13.78 -12.13 11.45
CA ILE A 120 -12.85 -12.96 10.67
C ILE A 120 -12.47 -12.28 9.35
N LYS A 121 -13.46 -11.76 8.61
CA LYS A 121 -13.20 -10.98 7.39
C LYS A 121 -12.33 -9.76 7.65
N SER A 122 -12.48 -9.13 8.82
CA SER A 122 -11.65 -7.97 9.20
C SER A 122 -10.19 -8.35 9.42
N TYR A 123 -9.88 -9.47 10.08
CA TYR A 123 -8.50 -9.96 10.20
C TYR A 123 -7.83 -10.15 8.82
N TYR A 124 -8.56 -10.73 7.87
CA TYR A 124 -8.03 -10.88 6.51
C TYR A 124 -7.82 -9.53 5.83
N LYS A 125 -8.71 -8.56 6.03
CA LYS A 125 -8.58 -7.21 5.47
C LYS A 125 -7.48 -6.40 6.13
N ILE A 126 -7.24 -6.56 7.43
CA ILE A 126 -6.08 -6.00 8.14
C ILE A 126 -4.80 -6.51 7.50
N SER A 127 -4.65 -7.82 7.32
CA SER A 127 -3.45 -8.38 6.70
C SER A 127 -3.24 -7.89 5.26
N GLU A 128 -4.31 -7.79 4.45
CA GLU A 128 -4.24 -7.24 3.10
C GLU A 128 -3.84 -5.74 3.10
N ALA A 129 -4.36 -4.95 4.05
CA ALA A 129 -3.99 -3.55 4.22
C ALA A 129 -2.50 -3.40 4.58
N TYR A 130 -2.00 -4.20 5.51
CA TYR A 130 -0.58 -4.21 5.86
C TYR A 130 0.32 -4.67 4.71
N ILE A 131 -0.11 -5.63 3.90
CA ILE A 131 0.62 -6.03 2.68
C ILE A 131 0.72 -4.84 1.70
N ASN A 132 -0.37 -4.08 1.51
CA ASN A 132 -0.33 -2.88 0.68
C ASN A 132 0.61 -1.79 1.24
N LEU A 133 0.71 -1.69 2.57
CA LEU A 133 1.67 -0.81 3.26
C LEU A 133 3.10 -1.36 3.29
N LYS A 134 3.35 -2.56 2.75
CA LYS A 134 4.63 -3.29 2.85
C LYS A 134 5.06 -3.60 4.30
N ALA A 135 4.12 -3.59 5.22
CA ALA A 135 4.30 -3.89 6.63
C ALA A 135 4.02 -5.40 6.90
N PHE A 136 4.85 -6.26 6.30
CA PHE A 136 4.64 -7.72 6.30
C PHE A 136 4.65 -8.33 7.71
N ASP A 137 5.49 -7.82 8.60
CA ASP A 137 5.56 -8.31 9.99
C ASP A 137 4.24 -8.12 10.73
N GLN A 138 3.59 -6.96 10.57
CA GLN A 138 2.28 -6.69 11.16
C GLN A 138 1.20 -7.60 10.58
N ALA A 139 1.21 -7.80 9.25
CA ALA A 139 0.29 -8.74 8.60
C ALA A 139 0.43 -10.17 9.14
N LEU A 140 1.67 -10.62 9.38
CA LEU A 140 1.95 -11.94 9.97
C LEU A 140 1.47 -12.03 11.42
N ILE A 141 1.67 -10.98 12.24
CA ILE A 141 1.21 -10.93 13.62
C ILE A 141 -0.31 -11.09 13.67
N ASP A 142 -1.06 -10.31 12.90
CA ASP A 142 -2.52 -10.34 12.93
C ASP A 142 -3.11 -11.67 12.45
N LEU A 143 -2.54 -12.26 11.41
CA LEU A 143 -2.96 -13.60 10.97
C LEU A 143 -2.60 -14.70 11.99
N ASN A 144 -1.45 -14.62 12.66
CA ASN A 144 -1.13 -15.54 13.73
C ASN A 144 -2.04 -15.35 14.95
N ASN A 145 -2.45 -14.11 15.28
CA ASN A 145 -3.46 -13.86 16.29
C ASN A 145 -4.78 -14.55 15.92
N LEU A 146 -5.23 -14.44 14.66
CA LEU A 146 -6.41 -15.15 14.19
C LEU A 146 -6.27 -16.67 14.34
N VAL A 147 -5.12 -17.25 14.00
CA VAL A 147 -4.84 -18.69 14.16
C VAL A 147 -4.97 -19.14 15.62
N ILE A 148 -4.55 -18.28 16.57
CA ILE A 148 -4.58 -18.60 18.01
C ILE A 148 -6.01 -18.51 18.55
N VAL A 149 -6.78 -17.51 18.11
CA VAL A 149 -8.10 -17.22 18.70
C VAL A 149 -9.23 -18.02 18.06
N THR A 150 -9.07 -18.48 16.80
CA THR A 150 -10.16 -19.19 16.12
C THR A 150 -10.28 -20.65 16.54
N HIS A 151 -11.52 -21.10 16.73
CA HIS A 151 -11.88 -22.50 16.93
C HIS A 151 -12.27 -23.22 15.63
N ASP A 152 -12.42 -22.47 14.53
CA ASP A 152 -12.80 -23.00 13.21
C ASP A 152 -11.53 -23.42 12.44
N ASP A 153 -11.42 -24.70 12.12
CA ASP A 153 -10.29 -25.27 11.38
C ASP A 153 -10.22 -24.72 9.94
N ASP A 154 -11.35 -24.42 9.31
CA ASP A 154 -11.36 -23.86 7.94
C ASP A 154 -10.84 -22.41 7.94
N VAL A 155 -11.14 -21.63 8.99
CA VAL A 155 -10.59 -20.28 9.20
C VAL A 155 -9.09 -20.36 9.49
N ARG A 156 -8.67 -21.33 10.30
CA ARG A 156 -7.26 -21.55 10.63
C ARG A 156 -6.44 -21.93 9.39
N ASP A 157 -6.96 -22.82 8.58
CA ASP A 157 -6.33 -23.23 7.32
C ASP A 157 -6.22 -22.07 6.32
N GLU A 158 -7.25 -21.22 6.24
CA GLU A 158 -7.18 -20.00 5.42
C GLU A 158 -6.12 -19.03 5.94
N ALA A 159 -6.01 -18.86 7.25
CA ALA A 159 -4.96 -18.01 7.83
C ALA A 159 -3.56 -18.57 7.53
N TYR A 160 -3.34 -19.88 7.65
CA TYR A 160 -2.07 -20.51 7.25
C TYR A 160 -1.75 -20.31 5.78
N TYR A 161 -2.75 -20.43 4.91
CA TYR A 161 -2.59 -20.20 3.48
C TYR A 161 -2.16 -18.75 3.19
N ARG A 162 -2.78 -17.78 3.84
CA ARG A 162 -2.44 -16.36 3.70
C ARG A 162 -1.05 -16.03 4.24
N ILE A 163 -0.68 -16.59 5.39
CA ILE A 163 0.66 -16.47 5.98
C ILE A 163 1.71 -17.04 5.01
N GLY A 164 1.48 -18.21 4.45
CA GLY A 164 2.37 -18.81 3.46
C GLY A 164 2.61 -17.90 2.26
N TRP A 165 1.57 -17.23 1.76
CA TRP A 165 1.70 -16.27 0.66
C TRP A 165 2.45 -14.99 1.04
N ILE A 166 2.35 -14.52 2.29
CA ILE A 166 3.17 -13.41 2.76
C ILE A 166 4.66 -13.81 2.77
N TYR A 167 4.97 -15.02 3.21
CA TYR A 167 6.35 -15.53 3.16
C TYR A 167 6.88 -15.70 1.74
N ILE A 168 6.03 -16.06 0.76
CA ILE A 168 6.39 -16.03 -0.66
C ILE A 168 6.73 -14.60 -1.11
N GLU A 169 5.91 -13.61 -0.76
CA GLU A 169 6.11 -12.20 -1.15
C GLU A 169 7.46 -11.63 -0.66
N ILE A 170 7.93 -12.10 0.51
CA ILE A 170 9.25 -11.72 1.06
C ILE A 170 10.36 -12.73 0.72
N ALA A 171 10.11 -13.65 -0.22
CA ALA A 171 11.05 -14.69 -0.67
C ALA A 171 11.59 -15.61 0.44
N SER A 172 10.83 -15.83 1.50
CA SER A 172 11.13 -16.77 2.60
C SER A 172 10.48 -18.14 2.30
N TRP A 173 11.08 -18.88 1.36
CA TRP A 173 10.49 -20.09 0.76
C TRP A 173 10.26 -21.22 1.77
N ASP A 174 11.18 -21.44 2.70
CA ASP A 174 11.07 -22.52 3.70
C ASP A 174 9.96 -22.23 4.71
N GLU A 175 9.80 -20.97 5.14
CA GLU A 175 8.70 -20.56 5.98
C GLU A 175 7.35 -20.72 5.24
N ALA A 176 7.30 -20.34 3.98
CA ALA A 176 6.11 -20.54 3.16
C ALA A 176 5.70 -22.03 3.11
N ARG A 177 6.66 -22.93 2.83
CA ARG A 177 6.43 -24.39 2.85
C ARG A 177 5.93 -24.87 4.20
N ARG A 178 6.56 -24.37 5.29
CA ARG A 178 6.19 -24.75 6.66
C ARG A 178 4.72 -24.39 6.97
N TYR A 179 4.26 -23.23 6.55
CA TYR A 179 2.89 -22.83 6.80
C TYR A 179 1.89 -23.55 5.88
N PHE A 180 2.20 -23.78 4.61
CA PHE A 180 1.33 -24.60 3.75
C PHE A 180 1.17 -26.03 4.25
N ASN A 181 2.21 -26.61 4.86
CA ASN A 181 2.18 -27.96 5.44
C ASN A 181 1.33 -28.03 6.72
N LYS A 182 0.96 -26.91 7.36
CA LYS A 182 0.04 -26.89 8.50
C LYS A 182 -1.43 -26.98 8.07
N ILE A 183 -1.73 -26.73 6.81
CA ILE A 183 -3.10 -26.81 6.30
C ILE A 183 -3.57 -28.26 6.31
N SER A 184 -4.79 -28.46 6.79
CA SER A 184 -5.39 -29.81 6.90
C SER A 184 -5.54 -30.48 5.54
N THR A 185 -5.50 -31.82 5.52
CA THR A 185 -5.73 -32.62 4.32
C THR A 185 -7.12 -32.36 3.72
N LYS A 186 -8.12 -32.05 4.54
CA LYS A 186 -9.47 -31.66 4.13
C LYS A 186 -9.46 -30.48 3.15
N ASN A 187 -8.61 -29.50 3.39
CA ASN A 187 -8.54 -28.26 2.62
C ASN A 187 -7.41 -28.27 1.56
N SER A 188 -6.62 -29.32 1.48
CA SER A 188 -5.50 -29.44 0.54
C SER A 188 -5.93 -29.20 -0.94
N TYR A 189 -7.08 -29.78 -1.33
CA TYR A 189 -7.60 -29.60 -2.68
C TYR A 189 -8.11 -28.16 -2.92
N LYS A 190 -8.78 -27.56 -1.93
CA LYS A 190 -9.28 -26.17 -1.98
C LYS A 190 -8.15 -25.19 -2.31
N TYR A 191 -6.99 -25.36 -1.67
CA TYR A 191 -5.81 -24.50 -1.84
C TYR A 191 -4.82 -25.00 -2.90
N LYS A 192 -5.10 -26.10 -3.59
CA LYS A 192 -4.24 -26.70 -4.61
C LYS A 192 -2.80 -26.94 -4.12
N LEU A 193 -2.64 -27.42 -2.87
CA LEU A 193 -1.35 -27.49 -2.19
C LEU A 193 -0.32 -28.33 -2.93
N GLU A 194 -0.71 -29.46 -3.54
CA GLU A 194 0.18 -30.30 -4.32
C GLU A 194 0.80 -29.54 -5.50
N ARG A 195 -0.03 -28.85 -6.26
CA ARG A 195 0.42 -28.01 -7.38
C ARG A 195 1.27 -26.84 -6.88
N LEU A 196 0.87 -26.21 -5.78
CA LEU A 196 1.61 -25.10 -5.17
C LEU A 196 3.01 -25.55 -4.72
N ALA A 197 3.12 -26.69 -4.06
CA ALA A 197 4.41 -27.26 -3.65
C ALA A 197 5.32 -27.56 -4.86
N ALA A 198 4.80 -28.20 -5.90
CA ALA A 198 5.54 -28.50 -7.11
C ALA A 198 6.04 -27.24 -7.85
N GLU A 199 5.22 -26.19 -7.91
CA GLU A 199 5.63 -24.91 -8.50
C GLU A 199 6.62 -24.17 -7.62
N LEU A 200 6.44 -24.19 -6.30
CA LEU A 200 7.32 -23.54 -5.33
C LEU A 200 8.73 -24.15 -5.32
N ASP A 201 8.87 -25.45 -5.57
CA ASP A 201 10.18 -26.10 -5.64
C ASP A 201 11.08 -25.57 -6.77
N LYS A 202 10.47 -24.92 -7.77
CA LYS A 202 11.20 -24.28 -8.87
C LYS A 202 11.98 -23.02 -8.41
N GLU A 203 11.78 -22.55 -7.18
CA GLU A 203 12.58 -21.46 -6.60
C GLU A 203 14.09 -21.75 -6.60
N LYS A 204 14.48 -23.03 -6.52
CA LYS A 204 15.86 -23.50 -6.52
C LYS A 204 16.60 -23.22 -7.83
N VAL A 205 15.85 -23.02 -8.91
CA VAL A 205 16.41 -22.75 -10.25
C VAL A 205 16.25 -21.28 -10.68
N ILE A 206 15.86 -20.38 -9.76
CA ILE A 206 15.80 -18.94 -10.03
C ILE A 206 17.22 -18.48 -10.37
N PRO A 207 17.45 -17.84 -11.53
CA PRO A 207 18.77 -17.31 -11.88
C PRO A 207 19.22 -16.26 -10.86
N LYS A 208 20.45 -16.38 -10.37
CA LYS A 208 21.03 -15.43 -9.42
C LYS A 208 22.41 -14.96 -9.88
N LYS A 209 22.72 -13.71 -9.67
CA LYS A 209 24.06 -13.12 -9.85
C LYS A 209 24.68 -12.84 -8.49
N ASP A 210 25.93 -13.22 -8.31
CA ASP A 210 26.65 -12.92 -7.05
C ASP A 210 27.07 -11.44 -7.05
N PRO A 211 26.59 -10.63 -6.07
CA PRO A 211 26.97 -9.23 -5.96
C PRO A 211 28.48 -9.02 -5.69
N LYS A 212 29.11 -9.95 -4.95
CA LYS A 212 30.56 -9.89 -4.68
C LYS A 212 31.35 -10.11 -5.96
N LEU A 213 30.96 -11.12 -6.75
CA LEU A 213 31.58 -11.37 -8.06
C LEU A 213 31.39 -10.19 -9.01
N ALA A 214 30.21 -9.57 -9.05
CA ALA A 214 29.97 -8.36 -9.84
C ALA A 214 30.92 -7.23 -9.45
N GLY A 215 31.15 -7.01 -8.15
CA GLY A 215 32.11 -6.04 -7.62
C GLY A 215 33.53 -6.37 -8.02
N VAL A 216 33.99 -7.60 -7.87
CA VAL A 216 35.34 -8.03 -8.25
C VAL A 216 35.57 -7.90 -9.76
N LEU A 217 34.62 -8.31 -10.59
CA LEU A 217 34.73 -8.14 -12.05
C LEU A 217 34.83 -6.67 -12.46
N SER A 218 34.30 -5.74 -11.65
CA SER A 218 34.34 -4.29 -11.92
C SER A 218 35.71 -3.66 -11.71
N ILE A 219 36.72 -4.42 -11.29
CA ILE A 219 38.13 -4.04 -11.36
C ILE A 219 38.47 -3.70 -12.83
N VAL A 220 37.92 -4.46 -13.77
CA VAL A 220 37.87 -4.05 -15.17
C VAL A 220 36.61 -3.21 -15.37
N PRO A 221 36.74 -1.89 -15.70
CA PRO A 221 35.56 -1.05 -15.84
C PRO A 221 34.52 -1.62 -16.80
N GLY A 222 33.27 -1.68 -16.37
CA GLY A 222 32.16 -2.23 -17.16
C GLY A 222 31.96 -3.74 -17.06
N ALA A 223 32.96 -4.55 -16.67
CA ALA A 223 32.83 -6.02 -16.65
C ALA A 223 31.79 -6.51 -15.65
N GLY A 224 31.66 -5.87 -14.50
CA GLY A 224 30.61 -6.20 -13.53
C GLY A 224 29.19 -5.92 -14.04
N TYR A 225 28.99 -4.86 -14.82
CA TYR A 225 27.73 -4.60 -15.50
C TYR A 225 27.44 -5.62 -16.59
N LEU A 226 28.48 -6.03 -17.35
CA LEU A 226 28.36 -7.07 -18.37
C LEU A 226 27.90 -8.39 -17.75
N TYR A 227 28.48 -8.78 -16.61
CA TYR A 227 28.07 -9.94 -15.84
C TYR A 227 26.59 -9.88 -15.44
N CYS A 228 26.09 -8.68 -15.12
CA CYS A 228 24.69 -8.44 -14.76
C CYS A 228 23.75 -8.23 -15.96
N GLU A 229 24.21 -8.50 -17.20
CA GLU A 229 23.44 -8.35 -18.45
C GLU A 229 23.03 -6.90 -18.76
N ARG A 230 23.76 -5.92 -18.20
CA ARG A 230 23.56 -4.49 -18.43
C ARG A 230 24.57 -3.97 -19.45
N TYR A 231 24.39 -4.36 -20.70
CA TYR A 231 25.34 -4.12 -21.79
C TYR A 231 25.60 -2.63 -22.06
N GLN A 232 24.58 -1.79 -22.01
CA GLN A 232 24.72 -0.33 -22.22
C GLN A 232 25.56 0.32 -21.11
N ASP A 233 25.25 0.00 -19.85
CA ASP A 233 26.01 0.51 -18.71
C ASP A 233 27.44 -0.01 -18.70
N ALA A 234 27.66 -1.24 -19.15
CA ALA A 234 28.99 -1.82 -19.30
C ALA A 234 29.83 -1.03 -20.28
N LEU A 235 29.28 -0.71 -21.47
CA LEU A 235 29.98 0.07 -22.51
C LEU A 235 30.26 1.49 -22.03
N ILE A 236 29.28 2.17 -21.48
CA ILE A 236 29.43 3.54 -20.95
C ILE A 236 30.50 3.58 -19.86
N SER A 237 30.43 2.65 -18.91
CA SER A 237 31.40 2.58 -17.81
C SER A 237 32.82 2.30 -18.32
N PHE A 238 32.96 1.39 -19.28
CA PHE A 238 34.27 1.09 -19.90
C PHE A 238 34.85 2.30 -20.58
N LEU A 239 34.09 2.96 -21.46
CA LEU A 239 34.55 4.14 -22.21
C LEU A 239 34.86 5.32 -21.29
N LEU A 240 34.03 5.60 -20.31
CA LEU A 240 34.21 6.72 -19.39
C LEU A 240 35.43 6.52 -18.50
N ASN A 241 35.52 5.39 -17.82
CA ASN A 241 36.63 5.11 -16.92
C ASN A 241 37.96 4.93 -17.72
N GLY A 242 37.93 4.22 -18.85
CA GLY A 242 39.08 4.05 -19.71
C GLY A 242 39.58 5.40 -20.28
N GLY A 243 38.65 6.25 -20.72
CA GLY A 243 38.97 7.61 -21.19
C GLY A 243 39.55 8.50 -20.10
N LEU A 244 39.02 8.47 -18.88
CA LEU A 244 39.57 9.22 -17.74
C LEU A 244 40.96 8.74 -17.33
N ILE A 245 41.19 7.42 -17.28
CA ILE A 245 42.50 6.83 -17.00
C ILE A 245 43.50 7.25 -18.05
N TYR A 246 43.15 7.14 -19.34
CA TYR A 246 44.03 7.55 -20.45
C TYR A 246 44.33 9.06 -20.41
N ALA A 247 43.31 9.90 -20.21
CA ALA A 247 43.47 11.34 -20.14
C ALA A 247 44.34 11.77 -18.93
N ALA A 248 44.21 11.11 -17.78
CA ALA A 248 45.07 11.35 -16.62
C ALA A 248 46.52 10.95 -16.93
N TYR A 249 46.74 9.76 -17.52
CA TYR A 249 48.06 9.31 -17.94
C TYR A 249 48.74 10.28 -18.91
N GLU A 250 48.06 10.67 -20.00
CA GLU A 250 48.51 11.63 -20.99
C GLU A 250 48.88 13.00 -20.38
N SER A 251 48.09 13.45 -19.39
CA SER A 251 48.33 14.70 -18.68
C SER A 251 49.62 14.68 -17.87
N PHE A 252 49.91 13.55 -17.20
CA PHE A 252 51.15 13.36 -16.46
C PHE A 252 52.36 13.21 -17.40
N ASP A 253 52.21 12.50 -18.51
CA ASP A 253 53.28 12.31 -19.51
C ASP A 253 53.70 13.64 -20.16
N LYS A 254 52.77 14.59 -20.29
CA LYS A 254 53.01 15.95 -20.81
C LYS A 254 53.32 17.00 -19.75
N ASP A 255 53.71 16.61 -18.54
CA ASP A 255 54.04 17.48 -17.41
C ASP A 255 52.90 18.38 -16.92
N HIS A 256 51.64 18.09 -17.29
CA HIS A 256 50.45 18.81 -16.82
C HIS A 256 49.94 18.26 -15.48
N TYR A 257 50.75 18.28 -14.42
CA TYR A 257 50.51 17.63 -13.13
C TYR A 257 49.21 18.07 -12.46
N GLY A 258 48.84 19.36 -12.53
CA GLY A 258 47.57 19.85 -11.94
C GLY A 258 46.34 19.25 -12.62
N LEU A 259 46.33 19.14 -13.95
CA LEU A 259 45.25 18.53 -14.71
C LEU A 259 45.24 17.02 -14.50
N GLY A 260 46.39 16.36 -14.50
CA GLY A 260 46.51 14.93 -14.23
C GLY A 260 45.97 14.56 -12.86
N GLY A 261 46.30 15.36 -11.83
CA GLY A 261 45.76 15.19 -10.47
C GLY A 261 44.23 15.34 -10.39
N LEU A 262 43.67 16.37 -11.07
CA LEU A 262 42.23 16.57 -11.13
C LEU A 262 41.53 15.41 -11.83
N LEU A 263 42.03 14.96 -12.99
CA LEU A 263 41.47 13.84 -13.74
C LEU A 263 41.51 12.52 -12.95
N THR A 264 42.62 12.29 -12.22
CA THR A 264 42.74 11.13 -11.32
C THR A 264 41.71 11.17 -10.22
N PHE A 265 41.52 12.32 -9.56
CA PHE A 265 40.54 12.49 -8.51
C PHE A 265 39.11 12.25 -9.00
N VAL A 266 38.74 12.85 -10.14
CA VAL A 266 37.44 12.64 -10.79
C VAL A 266 37.28 11.18 -11.22
N GLY A 267 38.31 10.61 -11.86
CA GLY A 267 38.35 9.22 -12.32
C GLY A 267 38.14 8.22 -11.17
N PHE A 268 38.75 8.48 -10.00
CA PHE A 268 38.56 7.66 -8.83
C PHE A 268 37.07 7.60 -8.37
N GLY A 269 36.38 8.75 -8.42
CA GLY A 269 34.94 8.80 -8.12
C GLY A 269 34.10 7.96 -9.08
N PHE A 270 34.35 8.07 -10.40
CA PHE A 270 33.66 7.26 -11.40
C PHE A 270 34.02 5.77 -11.30
N TYR A 271 35.26 5.45 -10.98
CA TYR A 271 35.71 4.07 -10.80
C TYR A 271 35.04 3.41 -9.58
N ALA A 272 34.99 4.12 -8.43
CA ALA A 272 34.25 3.65 -7.25
C ALA A 272 32.75 3.48 -7.56
N GLY A 273 32.16 4.44 -8.30
CA GLY A 273 30.78 4.37 -8.78
C GLY A 273 30.51 3.16 -9.68
N ASN A 274 31.47 2.78 -10.55
CA ASN A 274 31.38 1.59 -11.39
C ASN A 274 31.27 0.30 -10.53
N ILE A 275 32.12 0.16 -9.51
CA ILE A 275 32.09 -1.01 -8.63
C ILE A 275 30.75 -1.09 -7.86
N TYR A 276 30.36 0.01 -7.22
CA TYR A 276 29.09 0.09 -6.48
C TYR A 276 27.87 -0.16 -7.36
N GLY A 277 27.89 0.43 -8.56
CA GLY A 277 26.81 0.27 -9.53
C GLY A 277 26.66 -1.17 -10.04
N ALA A 278 27.76 -1.89 -10.23
CA ALA A 278 27.73 -3.30 -10.63
C ALA A 278 27.18 -4.21 -9.50
N VAL A 279 27.61 -3.99 -8.26
CA VAL A 279 27.06 -4.71 -7.08
C VAL A 279 25.55 -4.47 -6.98
N THR A 280 25.11 -3.22 -7.08
CA THR A 280 23.70 -2.86 -7.07
C THR A 280 22.93 -3.50 -8.23
N SER A 281 23.57 -3.62 -9.40
CA SER A 281 22.96 -4.26 -10.58
C SER A 281 22.73 -5.75 -10.37
N ALA A 282 23.62 -6.46 -9.68
CA ALA A 282 23.44 -7.85 -9.31
C ALA A 282 22.22 -8.02 -8.34
N HIS A 283 22.09 -7.16 -7.35
CA HIS A 283 20.92 -7.15 -6.47
C HIS A 283 19.62 -6.88 -7.22
N LYS A 284 19.62 -5.90 -8.14
CA LYS A 284 18.46 -5.60 -8.99
C LYS A 284 18.09 -6.76 -9.90
N PHE A 285 19.08 -7.45 -10.48
CA PHE A 285 18.86 -8.65 -11.29
C PHE A 285 18.17 -9.74 -10.45
N ASN A 286 18.74 -10.06 -9.29
CA ASN A 286 18.19 -11.10 -8.40
C ASN A 286 16.76 -10.78 -7.98
N ARG A 287 16.47 -9.54 -7.60
CA ARG A 287 15.13 -9.09 -7.25
C ARG A 287 14.17 -9.26 -8.42
N LYS A 288 14.55 -8.81 -9.60
CA LYS A 288 13.72 -8.93 -10.82
C LYS A 288 13.37 -10.38 -11.14
N GLU A 289 14.33 -11.31 -11.05
CA GLU A 289 14.07 -12.72 -11.32
C GLU A 289 13.21 -13.37 -10.23
N THR A 290 13.40 -12.99 -8.96
CA THR A 290 12.53 -13.39 -7.85
C THR A 290 11.10 -12.87 -8.06
N ASP A 291 10.92 -11.59 -8.38
CA ASP A 291 9.59 -10.99 -8.62
C ASP A 291 8.87 -11.66 -9.79
N LYS A 292 9.58 -11.99 -10.88
CA LYS A 292 9.03 -12.75 -12.01
C LYS A 292 8.57 -14.15 -11.59
N PHE A 293 9.36 -14.81 -10.76
CA PHE A 293 9.00 -16.14 -10.25
C PHE A 293 7.75 -16.07 -9.38
N ILE A 294 7.69 -15.12 -8.43
CA ILE A 294 6.52 -14.90 -7.57
C ILE A 294 5.27 -14.63 -8.41
N TYR A 295 5.36 -13.72 -9.38
CA TYR A 295 4.25 -13.42 -10.29
C TYR A 295 3.74 -14.67 -11.04
N LYS A 296 4.64 -15.48 -11.56
CA LYS A 296 4.30 -16.74 -12.27
C LYS A 296 3.66 -17.74 -11.30
N LEU A 297 4.20 -17.87 -10.11
CA LEU A 297 3.69 -18.75 -9.07
C LEU A 297 2.26 -18.34 -8.65
N GLU A 298 2.04 -17.05 -8.39
CA GLU A 298 0.70 -16.50 -8.10
C GLU A 298 -0.30 -16.85 -9.20
N LYS A 299 0.04 -16.50 -10.43
CA LYS A 299 -0.85 -16.72 -11.58
C LYS A 299 -1.25 -18.20 -11.75
N ASN A 300 -0.33 -19.11 -11.47
CA ASN A 300 -0.54 -20.55 -11.70
C ASN A 300 -1.23 -21.26 -10.55
N THR A 301 -1.07 -20.78 -9.31
CA THR A 301 -1.44 -21.55 -8.11
C THR A 301 -2.32 -20.82 -7.13
N ARG A 302 -2.26 -19.47 -7.06
CA ARG A 302 -3.01 -18.72 -6.04
C ARG A 302 -4.51 -18.88 -6.22
N VAL A 303 -5.18 -19.31 -5.14
CA VAL A 303 -6.63 -19.41 -5.08
C VAL A 303 -7.20 -18.05 -4.68
N ASN A 304 -8.21 -17.59 -5.41
CA ASN A 304 -8.87 -16.32 -5.10
C ASN A 304 -9.88 -16.55 -3.96
N LEU A 305 -9.54 -16.09 -2.76
CA LEU A 305 -10.34 -16.29 -1.54
C LEU A 305 -11.40 -15.20 -1.33
N SER A 306 -11.42 -14.17 -2.17
CA SER A 306 -12.39 -13.08 -2.10
C SER A 306 -13.73 -13.36 -2.81
N ALA A 307 -13.89 -14.54 -3.38
CA ALA A 307 -15.18 -14.95 -3.95
C ALA A 307 -16.14 -15.30 -2.80
N ASP A 308 -17.00 -14.36 -2.46
CA ASP A 308 -18.11 -14.56 -1.54
C ASP A 308 -19.00 -15.71 -2.06
N LEU A 309 -19.02 -16.84 -1.37
CA LEU A 309 -19.71 -18.05 -1.78
C LEU A 309 -21.25 -17.88 -1.87
N LYS A 310 -21.79 -16.74 -1.44
CA LYS A 310 -23.21 -16.40 -1.50
C LYS A 310 -23.64 -15.52 -2.67
N ASN A 311 -22.71 -14.80 -3.31
CA ASN A 311 -23.03 -13.99 -4.48
C ASN A 311 -22.17 -14.43 -5.66
N LYS A 312 -22.80 -14.95 -6.72
CA LYS A 312 -22.20 -15.40 -7.98
C LYS A 312 -21.58 -14.24 -8.78
N GLY A 313 -20.83 -13.37 -8.13
CA GLY A 313 -20.08 -12.28 -8.75
C GLY A 313 -18.60 -12.61 -8.77
N VAL A 314 -18.05 -12.90 -9.94
CA VAL A 314 -16.60 -13.05 -10.16
C VAL A 314 -15.97 -11.66 -10.04
N LEU A 315 -15.34 -11.33 -8.90
CA LEU A 315 -14.48 -10.17 -8.77
C LEU A 315 -13.09 -10.51 -9.34
N LEU A 316 -12.85 -10.14 -10.59
CA LEU A 316 -11.51 -10.13 -11.17
C LEU A 316 -10.75 -8.92 -10.60
N SER A 317 -9.84 -9.15 -9.65
CA SER A 317 -8.91 -8.12 -9.23
C SER A 317 -7.69 -8.14 -10.14
N PHE A 318 -7.53 -7.11 -10.96
CA PHE A 318 -6.31 -6.89 -11.73
C PHE A 318 -5.35 -6.04 -10.89
N ARG A 319 -4.18 -6.58 -10.59
CA ARG A 319 -3.09 -5.83 -9.96
C ARG A 319 -2.15 -5.35 -11.07
N PHE A 320 -2.16 -4.06 -11.36
CA PHE A 320 -1.12 -3.43 -12.17
C PHE A 320 0.01 -2.98 -11.22
N SER A 321 1.20 -3.57 -11.37
CA SER A 321 2.43 -3.06 -10.78
C SER A 321 3.15 -2.26 -11.87
N PHE A 322 3.29 -0.96 -11.66
CA PHE A 322 4.16 -0.08 -12.44
C PHE A 322 5.58 -0.08 -11.88
#